data_371acf72b25147d98212ca9d9cc83717
#
_entry.id   371acf72b25147d98212ca9d9cc83717
#
_cell.length_a   1.000
_cell.length_b   1.000
_cell.length_c   1.000
_cell.angle_alpha   90.00
_cell.angle_beta   90.00
_cell.angle_gamma   90.00
#
_symmetry.space_group_name_H-M   'P 1'
#
loop_
_entity.id
_entity.type
_entity.pdbx_description
1 polymer ?
#
loop_
_entity_poly.entity_id
_entity_poly.type
_entity_poly.pdbx_seq_one_letter_code
_entity_poly.pdbx_strand_id
1 'polypeptide(L)'
;IMRNHTATHLLHKALHEVLSDQAKQAGSLVSPTHLRFDFNHPEGMTPEQVERVEKMVNEAVAADMPVVKVTKSLDEAKKEGAMALFGEKYGEVVRTISILESDNSTVGNKYSYELCGGTHLDRTSDVGAFLIVSEGSAAAGVRRIEAVTGRGAYELIQKRFKTLKQTAGTLKTSLDEVPAKVDALQDEVSELKKELASLRTQTALSTFNLQLANVQTVRDVNVLAAEIPN
;
A
#
# COMPACT_ATOMS: atom_id res chain seq x y z
N ILE A 1 16.25 -10.73 8.73
CA ILE A 1 16.38 -9.41 9.39
C ILE A 1 17.25 -8.48 8.54
N MET A 2 18.51 -8.83 8.19
CA MET A 2 19.44 -7.96 7.44
C MET A 2 18.85 -7.36 6.18
N ARG A 3 18.12 -8.15 5.36
CA ARG A 3 17.41 -7.68 4.16
C ARG A 3 16.42 -6.55 4.46
N ASN A 4 15.52 -6.81 5.39
CA ASN A 4 14.51 -5.83 5.81
C ASN A 4 15.16 -4.57 6.41
N HIS A 5 16.29 -4.73 7.12
CA HIS A 5 16.98 -3.58 7.71
C HIS A 5 17.69 -2.73 6.64
N THR A 6 18.38 -3.36 5.69
CA THR A 6 18.98 -2.60 4.58
C THR A 6 17.91 -1.93 3.73
N ALA A 7 16.78 -2.63 3.45
CA ALA A 7 15.65 -2.04 2.75
C ALA A 7 15.04 -0.81 3.48
N THR A 8 15.10 -0.77 4.82
CA THR A 8 14.63 0.38 5.60
C THR A 8 15.39 1.65 5.24
N HIS A 9 16.71 1.58 5.06
CA HIS A 9 17.52 2.74 4.64
C HIS A 9 17.22 3.16 3.19
N LEU A 10 17.00 2.20 2.29
CA LEU A 10 16.57 2.51 0.92
C LEU A 10 15.20 3.18 0.89
N LEU A 11 14.25 2.68 1.69
CA LEU A 11 12.92 3.23 1.84
C LEU A 11 12.98 4.67 2.42
N HIS A 12 13.79 4.90 3.45
CA HIS A 12 13.95 6.23 4.05
C HIS A 12 14.45 7.23 3.01
N LYS A 13 15.47 6.88 2.23
CA LYS A 13 15.97 7.73 1.14
C LYS A 13 14.89 7.99 0.07
N ALA A 14 14.16 6.96 -0.35
CA ALA A 14 13.09 7.11 -1.34
C ALA A 14 11.95 8.02 -0.84
N LEU A 15 11.59 7.93 0.45
CA LEU A 15 10.58 8.82 1.05
C LEU A 15 11.04 10.29 1.06
N HIS A 16 12.32 10.56 1.36
CA HIS A 16 12.87 11.91 1.26
C HIS A 16 12.78 12.47 -0.15
N GLU A 17 13.12 11.69 -1.17
CA GLU A 17 13.10 12.12 -2.58
C GLU A 17 11.68 12.34 -3.12
N VAL A 18 10.72 11.51 -2.69
CA VAL A 18 9.34 11.56 -3.21
C VAL A 18 8.47 12.56 -2.46
N LEU A 19 8.65 12.68 -1.15
CA LEU A 19 7.83 13.55 -0.30
C LEU A 19 8.56 14.84 0.07
N SER A 20 9.58 14.74 0.90
CA SER A 20 10.49 15.83 1.28
C SER A 20 11.44 15.34 2.38
N ASP A 21 12.48 16.13 2.68
CA ASP A 21 13.40 15.91 3.81
C ASP A 21 12.72 15.95 5.20
N GLN A 22 11.44 16.33 5.26
CA GLN A 22 10.64 16.31 6.49
C GLN A 22 10.06 14.92 6.79
N ALA A 23 10.09 13.99 5.82
CA ALA A 23 9.66 12.61 6.00
C ALA A 23 10.65 11.78 6.86
N LYS A 24 10.98 12.32 8.04
CA LYS A 24 11.94 11.72 8.98
C LYS A 24 11.33 10.53 9.68
N GLN A 25 12.18 9.53 9.97
CA GLN A 25 11.78 8.38 10.76
C GLN A 25 11.24 8.79 12.13
N ALA A 26 10.00 8.38 12.44
CA ALA A 26 9.36 8.50 13.76
C ALA A 26 9.42 7.19 14.54
N GLY A 27 9.57 6.06 13.84
CA GLY A 27 9.73 4.72 14.43
C GLY A 27 10.00 3.68 13.36
N SER A 28 10.52 2.52 13.77
CA SER A 28 10.71 1.39 12.86
C SER A 28 10.65 0.06 13.60
N LEU A 29 10.26 -0.98 12.85
CA LEU A 29 10.37 -2.38 13.27
C LEU A 29 10.97 -3.18 12.12
N VAL A 30 12.01 -3.93 12.44
CA VAL A 30 12.63 -4.85 11.48
C VAL A 30 12.52 -6.27 12.01
N SER A 31 11.72 -7.09 11.35
CA SER A 31 11.49 -8.50 11.68
C SER A 31 12.07 -9.44 10.61
N PRO A 32 12.12 -10.75 10.83
CA PRO A 32 12.48 -11.70 9.79
C PRO A 32 11.51 -11.71 8.60
N THR A 33 10.25 -11.38 8.82
CA THR A 33 9.16 -11.52 7.84
C THR A 33 8.81 -10.22 7.12
N HIS A 34 8.95 -9.07 7.79
CA HIS A 34 8.55 -7.77 7.24
C HIS A 34 9.33 -6.64 7.91
N LEU A 35 9.29 -5.48 7.34
CA LEU A 35 9.67 -4.22 7.95
C LEU A 35 8.45 -3.33 8.12
N ARG A 36 8.50 -2.45 9.11
CA ARG A 36 7.56 -1.36 9.33
C ARG A 36 8.37 -0.07 9.52
N PHE A 37 7.95 0.97 8.83
CA PHE A 37 8.59 2.28 8.90
C PHE A 37 7.55 3.35 9.14
N ASP A 38 7.67 4.04 10.28
CA ASP A 38 6.82 5.15 10.68
C ASP A 38 7.59 6.45 10.40
N PHE A 39 6.96 7.41 9.72
CA PHE A 39 7.61 8.65 9.31
C PHE A 39 6.67 9.84 9.44
N ASN A 40 7.24 11.03 9.62
CA ASN A 40 6.49 12.28 9.74
C ASN A 40 5.95 12.68 8.35
N HIS A 41 4.63 12.75 8.23
CA HIS A 41 3.96 13.31 7.05
C HIS A 41 2.51 13.66 7.41
N PRO A 42 2.02 14.86 7.03
CA PRO A 42 0.70 15.32 7.48
C PRO A 42 -0.46 14.60 6.81
N GLU A 43 -0.27 14.14 5.59
CA GLU A 43 -1.32 13.57 4.73
C GLU A 43 -1.01 12.12 4.32
N GLY A 44 -2.02 11.38 3.86
CA GLY A 44 -1.82 10.07 3.24
C GLY A 44 -1.05 10.19 1.93
N MET A 45 -0.19 9.21 1.65
CA MET A 45 0.47 9.13 0.35
C MET A 45 -0.55 8.82 -0.74
N THR A 46 -0.39 9.45 -1.91
CA THR A 46 -1.17 9.05 -3.09
C THR A 46 -0.68 7.70 -3.62
N PRO A 47 -1.53 6.95 -4.36
CA PRO A 47 -1.10 5.71 -5.01
C PRO A 47 0.17 5.88 -5.86
N GLU A 48 0.29 6.99 -6.59
CA GLU A 48 1.43 7.30 -7.45
C GLU A 48 2.71 7.56 -6.62
N GLN A 49 2.58 8.18 -5.44
CA GLN A 49 3.70 8.37 -4.53
C GLN A 49 4.17 7.03 -3.96
N VAL A 50 3.25 6.16 -3.56
CA VAL A 50 3.57 4.80 -3.06
C VAL A 50 4.29 3.99 -4.14
N GLU A 51 3.75 3.99 -5.38
CA GLU A 51 4.37 3.31 -6.52
C GLU A 51 5.77 3.86 -6.81
N ARG A 52 5.95 5.19 -6.79
CA ARG A 52 7.24 5.82 -7.03
C ARG A 52 8.27 5.45 -5.95
N VAL A 53 7.88 5.43 -4.68
CA VAL A 53 8.75 4.99 -3.57
C VAL A 53 9.14 3.53 -3.74
N GLU A 54 8.19 2.64 -4.02
CA GLU A 54 8.46 1.22 -4.24
C GLU A 54 9.40 1.00 -5.43
N LYS A 55 9.16 1.70 -6.53
CA LYS A 55 10.01 1.67 -7.72
C LYS A 55 11.43 2.12 -7.40
N MET A 56 11.61 3.26 -6.74
CA MET A 56 12.93 3.77 -6.38
C MET A 56 13.72 2.80 -5.49
N VAL A 57 13.06 2.17 -4.52
CA VAL A 57 13.72 1.15 -3.69
C VAL A 57 14.17 -0.04 -4.53
N ASN A 58 13.32 -0.54 -5.44
CA ASN A 58 13.69 -1.66 -6.31
C ASN A 58 14.79 -1.29 -7.33
N GLU A 59 14.81 -0.06 -7.83
CA GLU A 59 15.91 0.46 -8.67
C GLU A 59 17.24 0.49 -7.90
N ALA A 60 17.21 0.94 -6.63
CA ALA A 60 18.38 0.92 -5.76
C ALA A 60 18.85 -0.52 -5.43
N VAL A 61 17.91 -1.45 -5.30
CA VAL A 61 18.24 -2.89 -5.18
C VAL A 61 18.90 -3.42 -6.45
N ALA A 62 18.34 -3.10 -7.62
CA ALA A 62 18.85 -3.55 -8.92
C ALA A 62 20.22 -2.93 -9.28
N ALA A 63 20.53 -1.75 -8.73
CA ALA A 63 21.81 -1.07 -8.93
C ALA A 63 22.99 -1.76 -8.23
N ASP A 64 22.74 -2.75 -7.38
CA ASP A 64 23.76 -3.55 -6.68
C ASP A 64 24.82 -2.70 -5.97
N MET A 65 24.38 -1.71 -5.21
CA MET A 65 25.24 -0.76 -4.51
C MET A 65 25.91 -1.37 -3.28
N PRO A 66 27.21 -1.07 -3.01
CA PRO A 66 27.88 -1.54 -1.81
C PRO A 66 27.34 -0.88 -0.54
N VAL A 67 27.20 -1.66 0.54
CA VAL A 67 26.76 -1.24 1.86
C VAL A 67 27.95 -1.30 2.83
N VAL A 68 28.54 -0.15 3.10
CA VAL A 68 29.76 -0.02 3.89
C VAL A 68 29.43 0.34 5.34
N LYS A 69 30.06 -0.36 6.27
CA LYS A 69 29.87 -0.23 7.71
C LYS A 69 31.18 0.27 8.33
N VAL A 70 31.16 1.47 8.93
CA VAL A 70 32.36 2.07 9.53
C VAL A 70 32.03 2.55 10.94
N THR A 71 32.95 2.25 11.88
CA THR A 71 32.89 2.78 13.24
C THR A 71 33.83 4.01 13.33
N LYS A 72 33.31 5.12 13.81
CA LYS A 72 34.05 6.39 13.94
C LYS A 72 33.48 7.25 15.07
N SER A 73 34.10 8.40 15.35
CA SER A 73 33.55 9.35 16.31
C SER A 73 32.24 9.95 15.81
N LEU A 74 31.36 10.29 16.74
CA LEU A 74 30.06 10.96 16.42
C LEU A 74 30.29 12.29 15.69
N ASP A 75 31.31 13.07 16.11
CA ASP A 75 31.63 14.35 15.51
C ASP A 75 32.10 14.21 14.06
N GLU A 76 32.93 13.22 13.77
CA GLU A 76 33.38 12.89 12.41
C GLU A 76 32.21 12.49 11.52
N ALA A 77 31.35 11.56 12.00
CA ALA A 77 30.18 11.13 11.28
C ALA A 77 29.23 12.28 10.94
N LYS A 78 28.98 13.18 11.89
CA LYS A 78 28.16 14.38 11.67
C LYS A 78 28.79 15.36 10.67
N LYS A 79 30.11 15.59 10.77
CA LYS A 79 30.83 16.45 9.79
C LYS A 79 30.76 15.91 8.38
N GLU A 80 30.74 14.60 8.22
CA GLU A 80 30.56 13.93 6.93
C GLU A 80 29.10 13.87 6.44
N GLY A 81 28.15 14.40 7.21
CA GLY A 81 26.73 14.46 6.84
C GLY A 81 25.93 13.22 7.17
N ALA A 82 26.39 12.38 8.12
CA ALA A 82 25.60 11.22 8.56
C ALA A 82 24.28 11.66 9.20
N MET A 83 23.18 11.11 8.70
CA MET A 83 21.86 11.33 9.26
C MET A 83 21.73 10.59 10.61
N ALA A 84 21.39 11.33 11.66
CA ALA A 84 21.08 10.79 12.97
C ALA A 84 19.57 10.68 13.15
N LEU A 85 19.10 9.56 13.70
CA LEU A 85 17.69 9.39 14.01
C LEU A 85 17.26 10.35 15.13
N PHE A 86 16.09 10.92 14.98
CA PHE A 86 15.58 11.89 15.96
C PHE A 86 15.24 11.16 17.28
N GLY A 87 15.71 11.73 18.41
CA GLY A 87 15.42 11.22 19.75
C GLY A 87 16.35 10.10 20.25
N GLU A 88 17.29 9.58 19.45
CA GLU A 88 18.30 8.66 19.91
C GLU A 88 19.47 9.37 20.59
N LYS A 89 19.96 8.74 21.68
CA LYS A 89 21.18 9.20 22.38
C LYS A 89 22.36 8.39 21.86
N TYR A 90 23.31 9.07 21.23
CA TYR A 90 24.51 8.46 20.71
C TYR A 90 25.68 8.65 21.67
N GLY A 91 26.52 7.62 21.80
CA GLY A 91 27.81 7.72 22.49
C GLY A 91 28.85 8.48 21.65
N GLU A 92 30.05 8.61 22.20
CA GLU A 92 31.19 9.26 21.49
C GLU A 92 31.61 8.49 20.24
N VAL A 93 31.43 7.18 20.23
CA VAL A 93 31.73 6.28 19.10
C VAL A 93 30.45 5.71 18.54
N VAL A 94 30.25 5.86 17.24
CA VAL A 94 29.06 5.44 16.51
C VAL A 94 29.44 4.56 15.31
N ARG A 95 28.48 3.73 14.88
CA ARG A 95 28.60 3.04 13.62
C ARG A 95 27.77 3.75 12.56
N THR A 96 28.38 3.99 11.39
CA THR A 96 27.72 4.54 10.22
C THR A 96 27.48 3.44 9.20
N ILE A 97 26.36 3.56 8.49
CA ILE A 97 26.01 2.74 7.32
C ILE A 97 25.96 3.68 6.13
N SER A 98 26.81 3.44 5.14
CA SER A 98 26.83 4.13 3.87
C SER A 98 26.41 3.18 2.77
N ILE A 99 25.43 3.58 1.96
CA ILE A 99 25.13 2.94 0.68
C ILE A 99 25.76 3.81 -0.40
N LEU A 100 26.72 3.25 -1.14
CA LEU A 100 27.52 3.99 -2.13
C LEU A 100 26.92 3.80 -3.52
N GLU A 101 26.91 4.85 -4.35
CA GLU A 101 26.37 4.75 -5.72
C GLU A 101 27.12 3.77 -6.63
N SER A 102 28.40 3.53 -6.35
CA SER A 102 29.20 2.52 -7.05
C SER A 102 30.37 2.03 -6.18
N ASP A 103 31.02 0.92 -6.60
CA ASP A 103 32.23 0.38 -5.92
C ASP A 103 33.40 1.38 -5.93
N ASN A 104 33.46 2.30 -6.88
CA ASN A 104 34.49 3.32 -7.01
C ASN A 104 34.09 4.67 -6.39
N SER A 105 32.92 4.74 -5.73
CA SER A 105 32.46 5.97 -5.11
C SER A 105 33.35 6.34 -3.93
N THR A 106 33.92 7.53 -3.99
CA THR A 106 34.62 8.15 -2.85
C THR A 106 33.60 8.73 -1.87
N VAL A 107 34.08 9.24 -0.74
CA VAL A 107 33.28 9.77 0.40
C VAL A 107 32.16 10.78 0.00
N GLY A 108 32.17 11.30 -1.24
CA GLY A 108 31.17 12.29 -1.72
C GLY A 108 29.90 11.74 -2.36
N ASN A 109 29.91 10.50 -2.90
CA ASN A 109 28.77 9.95 -3.65
C ASN A 109 28.10 8.83 -2.84
N LYS A 110 27.34 9.21 -1.82
CA LYS A 110 26.56 8.29 -0.99
C LYS A 110 25.08 8.40 -1.36
N TYR A 111 24.49 7.30 -1.75
CA TYR A 111 23.04 7.18 -1.95
C TYR A 111 22.30 7.39 -0.61
N SER A 112 22.79 6.76 0.48
CA SER A 112 22.30 6.96 1.84
C SER A 112 23.47 6.93 2.82
N TYR A 113 23.39 7.73 3.90
CA TYR A 113 24.40 7.78 4.95
C TYR A 113 23.77 8.03 6.31
N GLU A 114 23.73 7.01 7.16
CA GLU A 114 22.98 7.07 8.41
C GLU A 114 23.76 6.46 9.59
N LEU A 115 23.47 6.94 10.80
CA LEU A 115 23.92 6.29 12.04
C LEU A 115 23.04 5.08 12.31
N CYS A 116 23.61 3.87 12.32
CA CYS A 116 22.84 2.66 12.57
C CYS A 116 23.66 1.54 13.20
N GLY A 117 23.21 1.05 14.36
CA GLY A 117 23.81 -0.07 15.09
C GLY A 117 23.37 -1.46 14.63
N GLY A 118 22.41 -1.57 13.70
CA GLY A 118 21.81 -2.84 13.29
C GLY A 118 22.63 -3.67 12.30
N THR A 119 22.14 -4.83 11.93
CA THR A 119 22.81 -5.74 10.98
C THR A 119 22.36 -5.50 9.56
N HIS A 120 23.29 -5.41 8.61
CA HIS A 120 23.05 -5.08 7.22
C HIS A 120 23.71 -6.08 6.27
N LEU A 121 23.17 -6.15 5.06
CA LEU A 121 23.76 -6.84 3.92
C LEU A 121 25.04 -6.12 3.47
N ASP A 122 25.81 -6.73 2.57
CA ASP A 122 26.99 -6.13 1.99
C ASP A 122 26.70 -5.42 0.67
N ARG A 123 25.61 -5.80 0.00
CA ARG A 123 25.15 -5.18 -1.24
C ARG A 123 23.63 -5.01 -1.24
N THR A 124 23.15 -3.99 -1.96
CA THR A 124 21.69 -3.74 -2.05
C THR A 124 20.95 -4.81 -2.84
N SER A 125 21.58 -5.46 -3.83
CA SER A 125 20.99 -6.58 -4.58
C SER A 125 20.57 -7.77 -3.73
N ASP A 126 21.27 -8.01 -2.62
CA ASP A 126 20.93 -9.08 -1.67
C ASP A 126 19.59 -8.86 -0.94
N VAL A 127 19.01 -7.66 -0.99
CA VAL A 127 17.65 -7.38 -0.49
C VAL A 127 16.63 -8.21 -1.27
N GLY A 128 16.85 -8.38 -2.58
CA GLY A 128 15.86 -8.96 -3.51
C GLY A 128 14.65 -8.04 -3.70
N ALA A 129 13.59 -8.54 -4.29
CA ALA A 129 12.39 -7.74 -4.52
C ALA A 129 11.87 -7.09 -3.22
N PHE A 130 11.54 -5.81 -3.31
CA PHE A 130 10.90 -5.03 -2.25
C PHE A 130 9.45 -4.76 -2.66
N LEU A 131 8.50 -4.97 -1.74
CA LEU A 131 7.09 -4.76 -2.01
C LEU A 131 6.42 -4.07 -0.82
N ILE A 132 5.78 -2.94 -1.06
CA ILE A 132 4.94 -2.26 -0.07
C ILE A 132 3.63 -3.04 0.08
N VAL A 133 3.33 -3.42 1.31
CA VAL A 133 2.10 -4.17 1.65
C VAL A 133 0.97 -3.22 1.99
N SER A 134 1.28 -2.19 2.77
CA SER A 134 0.31 -1.18 3.21
C SER A 134 0.98 0.16 3.47
N GLU A 135 0.20 1.23 3.29
CA GLU A 135 0.46 2.59 3.75
C GLU A 135 -0.77 3.07 4.53
N GLY A 136 -0.55 3.72 5.68
CA GLY A 136 -1.66 4.20 6.51
C GLY A 136 -1.22 5.14 7.63
N SER A 137 -2.20 5.65 8.38
CA SER A 137 -1.95 6.51 9.54
C SER A 137 -1.48 5.68 10.74
N ALA A 138 -0.41 6.10 11.40
CA ALA A 138 0.05 5.53 12.67
C ALA A 138 -0.34 6.40 13.87
N ALA A 139 -0.29 7.72 13.69
CA ALA A 139 -0.71 8.74 14.66
C ALA A 139 -0.95 10.07 13.94
N ALA A 140 -1.38 11.10 14.65
CA ALA A 140 -1.51 12.43 14.07
C ALA A 140 -0.15 12.93 13.53
N GLY A 141 -0.09 13.24 12.24
CA GLY A 141 1.14 13.67 11.56
C GLY A 141 2.20 12.57 11.35
N VAL A 142 1.86 11.30 11.60
CA VAL A 142 2.76 10.15 11.42
C VAL A 142 2.11 9.12 10.51
N ARG A 143 2.78 8.80 9.42
CA ARG A 143 2.38 7.75 8.47
C ARG A 143 3.21 6.49 8.69
N ARG A 144 2.66 5.37 8.27
CA ARG A 144 3.27 4.04 8.39
C ARG A 144 3.29 3.33 7.06
N ILE A 145 4.45 2.81 6.69
CA ILE A 145 4.60 1.84 5.61
C ILE A 145 4.98 0.48 6.20
N GLU A 146 4.31 -0.56 5.73
CA GLU A 146 4.73 -1.95 5.93
C GLU A 146 5.18 -2.53 4.60
N ALA A 147 6.31 -3.22 4.61
CA ALA A 147 6.88 -3.80 3.40
C ALA A 147 7.54 -5.16 3.67
N VAL A 148 7.70 -5.93 2.62
CA VAL A 148 8.36 -7.24 2.62
C VAL A 148 9.47 -7.26 1.58
N THR A 149 10.50 -8.12 1.82
CA THR A 149 11.65 -8.23 0.92
C THR A 149 11.94 -9.66 0.51
N GLY A 150 12.67 -9.81 -0.60
CA GLY A 150 13.21 -11.08 -1.07
C GLY A 150 12.14 -12.18 -1.18
N ARG A 151 12.33 -13.29 -0.46
CA ARG A 151 11.40 -14.43 -0.52
C ARG A 151 9.97 -14.05 -0.12
N GLY A 152 9.79 -13.23 0.92
CA GLY A 152 8.46 -12.80 1.36
C GLY A 152 7.73 -11.98 0.29
N ALA A 153 8.45 -11.09 -0.41
CA ALA A 153 7.91 -10.35 -1.53
C ALA A 153 7.52 -11.28 -2.69
N TYR A 154 8.39 -12.23 -3.04
CA TYR A 154 8.10 -13.23 -4.07
C TYR A 154 6.84 -14.05 -3.76
N GLU A 155 6.73 -14.59 -2.55
CA GLU A 155 5.57 -15.39 -2.12
C GLU A 155 4.26 -14.56 -2.18
N LEU A 156 4.32 -13.29 -1.78
CA LEU A 156 3.16 -12.38 -1.85
C LEU A 156 2.76 -12.07 -3.30
N ILE A 157 3.72 -11.81 -4.18
CA ILE A 157 3.48 -11.61 -5.62
C ILE A 157 2.81 -12.86 -6.22
N GLN A 158 3.35 -14.05 -5.94
CA GLN A 158 2.78 -15.30 -6.44
C GLN A 158 1.35 -15.52 -5.95
N LYS A 159 1.09 -15.24 -4.67
CA LYS A 159 -0.26 -15.33 -4.10
C LYS A 159 -1.24 -14.37 -4.80
N ARG A 160 -0.86 -13.09 -4.96
CA ARG A 160 -1.71 -12.08 -5.63
C ARG A 160 -1.97 -12.45 -7.09
N PHE A 161 -0.93 -12.91 -7.80
CA PHE A 161 -1.06 -13.32 -9.19
C PHE A 161 -1.95 -14.56 -9.37
N LYS A 162 -1.84 -15.55 -8.47
CA LYS A 162 -2.74 -16.69 -8.44
C LYS A 162 -4.20 -16.27 -8.22
N THR A 163 -4.45 -15.37 -7.28
CA THR A 163 -5.79 -14.84 -7.02
C THR A 163 -6.35 -14.13 -8.24
N LEU A 164 -5.55 -13.28 -8.90
CA LEU A 164 -5.95 -12.59 -10.12
C LEU A 164 -6.30 -13.57 -11.25
N LYS A 165 -5.49 -14.63 -11.46
CA LYS A 165 -5.79 -15.69 -12.42
C LYS A 165 -7.11 -16.39 -12.12
N GLN A 166 -7.39 -16.69 -10.86
CA GLN A 166 -8.66 -17.32 -10.46
C GLN A 166 -9.84 -16.38 -10.74
N THR A 167 -9.71 -15.11 -10.43
CA THR A 167 -10.74 -14.09 -10.71
C THR A 167 -11.00 -13.98 -12.21
N ALA A 168 -9.96 -13.86 -13.03
CA ALA A 168 -10.08 -13.82 -14.49
C ALA A 168 -10.79 -15.08 -15.04
N GLY A 169 -10.43 -16.26 -14.53
CA GLY A 169 -11.10 -17.52 -14.89
C GLY A 169 -12.58 -17.54 -14.52
N THR A 170 -12.95 -17.03 -13.34
CA THR A 170 -14.37 -16.91 -12.92
C THR A 170 -15.14 -15.96 -13.82
N LEU A 171 -14.54 -14.85 -14.19
CA LEU A 171 -15.11 -13.82 -15.07
C LEU A 171 -15.05 -14.20 -16.56
N LYS A 172 -14.38 -15.31 -16.90
CA LYS A 172 -14.16 -15.78 -18.29
C LYS A 172 -13.53 -14.70 -19.17
N THR A 173 -12.49 -14.05 -18.67
CA THR A 173 -11.77 -12.95 -19.34
C THR A 173 -10.26 -13.09 -19.20
N SER A 174 -9.49 -12.28 -19.92
CA SER A 174 -8.03 -12.19 -19.73
C SER A 174 -7.69 -11.44 -18.43
N LEU A 175 -6.42 -11.56 -17.97
CA LEU A 175 -5.97 -10.88 -16.74
C LEU A 175 -6.09 -9.36 -16.85
N ASP A 176 -5.74 -8.82 -18.00
CA ASP A 176 -5.72 -7.37 -18.25
C ASP A 176 -7.12 -6.78 -18.39
N GLU A 177 -8.10 -7.61 -18.75
CA GLU A 177 -9.50 -7.19 -18.93
C GLU A 177 -10.35 -7.35 -17.64
N VAL A 178 -9.79 -7.90 -16.55
CA VAL A 178 -10.53 -8.07 -15.29
C VAL A 178 -11.19 -6.78 -14.81
N PRO A 179 -10.50 -5.62 -14.77
CA PRO A 179 -11.12 -4.36 -14.33
C PRO A 179 -12.33 -3.98 -15.18
N ALA A 180 -12.15 -3.94 -16.50
CA ALA A 180 -13.25 -3.58 -17.44
C ALA A 180 -14.44 -4.55 -17.34
N LYS A 181 -14.19 -5.85 -17.14
CA LYS A 181 -15.26 -6.83 -16.94
C LYS A 181 -16.02 -6.64 -15.64
N VAL A 182 -15.32 -6.25 -14.56
CA VAL A 182 -15.95 -5.92 -13.27
C VAL A 182 -16.84 -4.70 -13.42
N ASP A 183 -16.37 -3.63 -14.06
CA ASP A 183 -17.13 -2.41 -14.29
C ASP A 183 -18.41 -2.72 -15.12
N ALA A 184 -18.28 -3.47 -16.21
CA ALA A 184 -19.42 -3.88 -17.03
C ALA A 184 -20.47 -4.69 -16.24
N LEU A 185 -20.03 -5.59 -15.34
CA LEU A 185 -20.94 -6.35 -14.48
C LEU A 185 -21.61 -5.46 -13.42
N GLN A 186 -20.94 -4.43 -12.91
CA GLN A 186 -21.55 -3.48 -11.99
C GLN A 186 -22.64 -2.65 -12.67
N ASP A 187 -22.39 -2.22 -13.91
CA ASP A 187 -23.38 -1.49 -14.73
C ASP A 187 -24.59 -2.39 -15.02
N GLU A 188 -24.39 -3.63 -15.46
CA GLU A 188 -25.45 -4.60 -15.71
C GLU A 188 -26.31 -4.84 -14.45
N VAL A 189 -25.68 -5.04 -13.28
CA VAL A 189 -26.38 -5.20 -12.01
C VAL A 189 -27.19 -3.94 -11.65
N SER A 190 -26.68 -2.75 -11.94
CA SER A 190 -27.39 -1.49 -11.71
C SER A 190 -28.63 -1.38 -12.59
N GLU A 191 -28.51 -1.70 -13.87
CA GLU A 191 -29.61 -1.73 -14.84
C GLU A 191 -30.69 -2.74 -14.46
N LEU A 192 -30.29 -3.98 -14.16
CA LEU A 192 -31.22 -5.03 -13.74
C LEU A 192 -31.98 -4.67 -12.45
N LYS A 193 -31.34 -3.99 -11.50
CA LYS A 193 -32.03 -3.47 -10.31
C LYS A 193 -33.09 -2.43 -10.64
N LYS A 194 -32.83 -1.52 -11.58
CA LYS A 194 -33.80 -0.52 -12.05
C LYS A 194 -34.98 -1.20 -12.74
N GLU A 195 -34.70 -2.15 -13.64
CA GLU A 195 -35.74 -2.90 -14.34
C GLU A 195 -36.62 -3.70 -13.35
N LEU A 196 -36.03 -4.38 -12.40
CA LEU A 196 -36.75 -5.11 -11.36
C LEU A 196 -37.67 -4.18 -10.55
N ALA A 197 -37.20 -2.99 -10.18
CA ALA A 197 -38.01 -2.00 -9.46
C ALA A 197 -39.18 -1.52 -10.30
N SER A 198 -38.96 -1.27 -11.60
CA SER A 198 -40.03 -0.91 -12.56
C SER A 198 -41.09 -2.01 -12.68
N LEU A 199 -40.64 -3.25 -12.88
CA LEU A 199 -41.53 -4.42 -13.02
C LEU A 199 -42.36 -4.63 -11.75
N ARG A 200 -41.74 -4.50 -10.57
CA ARG A 200 -42.47 -4.58 -9.27
C ARG A 200 -43.56 -3.51 -9.17
N THR A 201 -43.24 -2.28 -9.58
CA THR A 201 -44.23 -1.19 -9.58
C THR A 201 -45.39 -1.46 -10.56
N GLN A 202 -45.09 -1.94 -11.77
CA GLN A 202 -46.13 -2.30 -12.75
C GLN A 202 -47.00 -3.44 -12.24
N THR A 203 -46.42 -4.47 -11.66
CA THR A 203 -47.16 -5.61 -11.11
C THR A 203 -48.06 -5.15 -9.96
N ALA A 204 -47.55 -4.30 -9.06
CA ALA A 204 -48.33 -3.76 -7.94
C ALA A 204 -49.53 -2.93 -8.46
N LEU A 205 -49.32 -2.05 -9.48
CA LEU A 205 -50.39 -1.27 -10.10
C LEU A 205 -51.41 -2.16 -10.80
N SER A 206 -50.96 -3.18 -11.53
CA SER A 206 -51.86 -4.13 -12.20
C SER A 206 -52.71 -4.90 -11.19
N THR A 207 -52.09 -5.40 -10.13
CA THR A 207 -52.81 -6.08 -9.04
C THR A 207 -53.82 -5.15 -8.37
N PHE A 208 -53.42 -3.91 -8.07
CA PHE A 208 -54.31 -2.90 -7.50
C PHE A 208 -55.51 -2.61 -8.41
N ASN A 209 -55.28 -2.43 -9.71
CA ASN A 209 -56.35 -2.18 -10.68
C ASN A 209 -57.32 -3.37 -10.79
N LEU A 210 -56.82 -4.62 -10.72
CA LEU A 210 -57.70 -5.81 -10.70
C LEU A 210 -58.56 -5.86 -9.43
N GLN A 211 -58.00 -5.42 -8.31
CA GLN A 211 -58.73 -5.36 -7.03
C GLN A 211 -59.80 -4.26 -7.03
N LEU A 212 -59.50 -3.11 -7.70
CA LEU A 212 -60.51 -2.02 -7.88
C LEU A 212 -61.76 -2.49 -8.58
N ALA A 213 -61.70 -3.48 -9.46
CA ALA A 213 -62.86 -4.07 -10.09
C ALA A 213 -63.78 -4.81 -9.11
N ASN A 214 -63.29 -5.14 -7.92
CA ASN A 214 -64.04 -5.84 -6.87
C ASN A 214 -64.57 -4.88 -5.77
N VAL A 215 -64.58 -3.55 -6.01
CA VAL A 215 -65.14 -2.57 -5.11
C VAL A 215 -66.63 -2.79 -4.94
N GLN A 216 -67.12 -2.90 -3.72
CA GLN A 216 -68.54 -3.03 -3.39
C GLN A 216 -69.04 -1.74 -2.76
N THR A 217 -70.22 -1.30 -3.16
CA THR A 217 -70.89 -0.15 -2.54
C THR A 217 -71.81 -0.62 -1.41
N VAL A 218 -71.50 -0.24 -0.16
CA VAL A 218 -72.31 -0.55 1.00
C VAL A 218 -72.78 0.75 1.65
N ARG A 219 -74.07 1.00 1.68
CA ARG A 219 -74.68 2.20 2.22
C ARG A 219 -74.06 3.52 1.65
N ASP A 220 -73.96 3.62 0.35
CA ASP A 220 -73.37 4.74 -0.39
C ASP A 220 -71.84 4.97 -0.15
N VAL A 221 -71.14 3.99 0.43
CA VAL A 221 -69.68 4.03 0.60
C VAL A 221 -69.04 2.92 -0.22
N ASN A 222 -68.06 3.28 -1.03
CA ASN A 222 -67.25 2.33 -1.79
C ASN A 222 -66.24 1.66 -0.85
N VAL A 223 -66.33 0.34 -0.69
CA VAL A 223 -65.43 -0.46 0.16
C VAL A 223 -64.63 -1.41 -0.74
N LEU A 224 -63.30 -1.39 -0.56
CA LEU A 224 -62.39 -2.35 -1.15
C LEU A 224 -61.74 -3.17 -0.01
N ALA A 225 -61.98 -4.47 0.02
CA ALA A 225 -61.24 -5.38 0.87
C ALA A 225 -60.22 -6.14 -0.04
N ALA A 226 -58.95 -5.95 0.25
CA ALA A 226 -57.88 -6.56 -0.54
C ALA A 226 -56.80 -7.16 0.37
N GLU A 227 -56.32 -8.34 0.01
CA GLU A 227 -55.15 -8.95 0.63
C GLU A 227 -53.89 -8.42 -0.08
N ILE A 228 -52.96 -7.82 0.65
CA ILE A 228 -51.69 -7.36 0.14
C ILE A 228 -50.66 -8.50 0.27
N PRO A 229 -50.20 -9.12 -0.82
CA PRO A 229 -49.18 -10.12 -0.73
C PRO A 229 -47.86 -9.51 -0.21
N ASN A 230 -47.19 -10.21 0.70
CA ASN A 230 -45.88 -9.85 1.25
C ASN A 230 -44.75 -9.86 0.19
#